data_e4bb1b8d5023a8a70a0b0dcd230b94ab
#
_entry.id   e4bb1b8d5023a8a70a0b0dcd230b94ab
#
_cell.length_a   1.000
_cell.length_b   1.000
_cell.length_c   1.000
_cell.angle_alpha   90.00
_cell.angle_beta   90.00
_cell.angle_gamma   90.00
#
_symmetry.space_group_name_H-M   'P 1'
#
loop_
_entity.id
_entity.type
_entity.pdbx_description
1 polymer ?
#
loop_
_entity_poly.entity_id
_entity_poly.type
_entity_poly.pdbx_seq_one_letter_code
_entity_poly.pdbx_strand_id
1 'polypeptide(L)'
;MFRDRGHIGFLGHNDYVEFRNLRIKELPRARVDNRAPEGFTRLFNGRDLTGWQGLQDRPNDNPAKRAALPLNQWADQQVKADERMRQNWQVRDQALVYLGKGFDNLVTARDYGNFELLVDWKIAENGDSGLYLRGTPQVQIWDKAEGSGGLYNNKTNPSKPLKRADYFVGEWNRFRVVMLGDRVMVFLNGELVVYDGKQGVALENYWEPGKPLFPRGSIELQAHRDPIHFKNIFIRELP
;
A
#
# COMPACT_ATOMS: atom_id res chain seq x y z
N MET A 1 -1.77 -29.62 12.46
CA MET A 1 -3.21 -29.34 12.24
C MET A 1 -3.59 -28.33 13.32
N PHE A 2 -3.85 -27.07 12.98
CA PHE A 2 -4.32 -26.08 13.93
C PHE A 2 -5.80 -26.29 14.21
N ARG A 3 -6.21 -26.18 15.47
CA ARG A 3 -7.60 -26.31 15.88
C ARG A 3 -8.30 -24.95 15.78
N ASP A 4 -9.46 -24.89 15.15
CA ASP A 4 -10.26 -23.67 15.01
C ASP A 4 -10.90 -23.20 16.31
N ARG A 5 -10.93 -24.06 17.32
CA ARG A 5 -11.48 -23.82 18.67
C ARG A 5 -10.63 -24.51 19.71
N GLY A 6 -10.51 -23.91 20.87
CA GLY A 6 -9.79 -24.45 22.01
C GLY A 6 -10.26 -23.82 23.31
N HIS A 7 -9.69 -24.28 24.41
CA HIS A 7 -9.95 -23.77 25.75
C HIS A 7 -8.74 -22.98 26.23
N ILE A 8 -8.97 -21.99 27.06
CA ILE A 8 -7.92 -21.32 27.81
C ILE A 8 -7.74 -22.13 29.10
N GLY A 9 -6.55 -22.66 29.30
CA GLY A 9 -6.19 -23.40 30.49
C GLY A 9 -5.25 -22.60 31.38
N PHE A 10 -5.39 -22.77 32.69
CA PHE A 10 -4.45 -22.26 33.68
C PHE A 10 -3.65 -23.43 34.22
N LEU A 11 -2.34 -23.28 34.23
CA LEU A 11 -1.44 -24.31 34.75
C LEU A 11 -1.14 -24.04 36.23
N GLY A 12 -1.42 -25.01 37.09
CA GLY A 12 -0.89 -25.08 38.46
C GLY A 12 0.31 -26.04 38.48
N HIS A 13 1.42 -25.61 39.04
CA HIS A 13 2.66 -26.40 39.10
C HIS A 13 3.31 -26.27 40.49
N ASN A 14 2.89 -27.12 41.42
CA ASN A 14 3.43 -27.30 42.78
C ASN A 14 3.45 -26.06 43.69
N ASP A 15 3.14 -24.87 43.18
CA ASP A 15 3.11 -23.62 43.94
C ASP A 15 1.72 -23.00 43.91
N TYR A 16 1.45 -22.17 44.94
CA TYR A 16 0.20 -21.45 45.03
C TYR A 16 0.11 -20.35 43.99
N VAL A 17 -0.93 -20.36 43.14
CA VAL A 17 -1.16 -19.38 42.07
C VAL A 17 -2.60 -18.89 42.13
N GLU A 18 -2.80 -17.59 42.11
CA GLU A 18 -4.10 -16.94 41.98
C GLU A 18 -4.24 -16.22 40.64
N PHE A 19 -5.40 -16.36 40.03
CA PHE A 19 -5.77 -15.65 38.82
C PHE A 19 -7.02 -14.80 39.05
N ARG A 20 -7.02 -13.54 38.65
CA ARG A 20 -8.19 -12.66 38.75
C ARG A 20 -8.30 -11.71 37.58
N ASN A 21 -9.48 -11.09 37.41
CA ASN A 21 -9.75 -10.11 36.37
C ASN A 21 -9.52 -10.65 34.94
N LEU A 22 -9.76 -11.93 34.76
CA LEU A 22 -9.63 -12.58 33.48
C LEU A 22 -10.65 -12.00 32.47
N ARG A 23 -10.16 -11.53 31.36
CA ARG A 23 -10.99 -10.95 30.30
C ARG A 23 -10.59 -11.57 28.98
N ILE A 24 -11.57 -11.95 28.18
CA ILE A 24 -11.40 -12.41 26.81
C ILE A 24 -12.16 -11.47 25.87
N LYS A 25 -11.56 -11.15 24.76
CA LYS A 25 -12.21 -10.49 23.64
C LYS A 25 -12.11 -11.40 22.44
N GLU A 26 -13.22 -11.89 21.96
CA GLU A 26 -13.24 -12.56 20.65
C GLU A 26 -12.85 -11.55 19.57
N LEU A 27 -11.80 -11.88 18.83
CA LEU A 27 -11.44 -11.10 17.65
C LEU A 27 -12.43 -11.43 16.53
N PRO A 28 -12.77 -10.46 15.67
CA PRO A 28 -13.60 -10.74 14.50
C PRO A 28 -13.00 -11.92 13.73
N ARG A 29 -13.88 -12.78 13.18
CA ARG A 29 -13.43 -13.88 12.30
C ARG A 29 -12.46 -13.32 11.26
N ALA A 30 -11.41 -14.09 10.96
CA ALA A 30 -10.43 -13.72 9.93
C ALA A 30 -11.19 -13.19 8.70
N ARG A 31 -10.86 -11.96 8.29
CA ARG A 31 -11.47 -11.37 7.09
C ARG A 31 -11.16 -12.29 5.92
N VAL A 32 -12.15 -12.55 5.10
CA VAL A 32 -11.91 -13.22 3.81
C VAL A 32 -11.09 -12.25 2.98
N ASP A 33 -9.89 -12.67 2.60
CA ASP A 33 -8.99 -11.84 1.80
C ASP A 33 -9.65 -11.40 0.49
N ASN A 34 -9.34 -10.19 0.07
CA ASN A 34 -9.84 -9.55 -1.14
C ASN A 34 -11.37 -9.40 -1.22
N ARG A 35 -12.07 -9.46 -0.08
CA ARG A 35 -13.47 -9.06 0.03
C ARG A 35 -13.56 -7.60 0.47
N ALA A 36 -14.04 -6.74 -0.42
CA ALA A 36 -14.16 -5.31 -0.13
C ALA A 36 -15.12 -5.06 1.06
N PRO A 37 -14.74 -4.17 1.99
CA PRO A 37 -15.67 -3.63 2.98
C PRO A 37 -16.81 -2.87 2.31
N GLU A 38 -17.90 -2.65 3.04
CA GLU A 38 -19.00 -1.82 2.58
C GLU A 38 -18.52 -0.42 2.17
N GLY A 39 -19.00 0.07 1.05
CA GLY A 39 -18.62 1.37 0.48
C GLY A 39 -17.26 1.40 -0.23
N PHE A 40 -16.53 0.28 -0.29
CA PHE A 40 -15.27 0.19 -1.01
C PHE A 40 -15.36 -0.64 -2.28
N THR A 41 -14.61 -0.24 -3.29
CA THR A 41 -14.37 -1.01 -4.50
C THR A 41 -13.07 -1.79 -4.37
N ARG A 42 -13.08 -3.02 -4.81
CA ARG A 42 -11.90 -3.90 -4.85
C ARG A 42 -11.01 -3.55 -6.03
N LEU A 43 -9.73 -3.25 -5.80
CA LEU A 43 -8.72 -3.04 -6.85
C LEU A 43 -7.98 -4.32 -7.24
N PHE A 44 -7.89 -5.29 -6.35
CA PHE A 44 -7.28 -6.59 -6.61
C PHE A 44 -8.28 -7.71 -6.32
N ASN A 45 -8.45 -8.62 -7.29
CA ASN A 45 -9.45 -9.68 -7.22
C ASN A 45 -8.98 -10.95 -6.49
N GLY A 46 -7.69 -11.03 -6.10
CA GLY A 46 -7.10 -12.20 -5.45
C GLY A 46 -6.74 -13.35 -6.39
N ARG A 47 -6.87 -13.19 -7.72
CA ARG A 47 -6.71 -14.27 -8.70
C ARG A 47 -5.71 -13.96 -9.81
N ASP A 48 -5.74 -12.74 -10.35
CA ASP A 48 -4.97 -12.31 -11.50
C ASP A 48 -4.71 -10.80 -11.47
N LEU A 49 -3.98 -10.30 -12.48
CA LEU A 49 -3.61 -8.90 -12.63
C LEU A 49 -4.67 -8.05 -13.33
N THR A 50 -5.91 -8.51 -13.45
CA THR A 50 -7.01 -7.73 -14.05
C THR A 50 -7.20 -6.41 -13.29
N GLY A 51 -7.26 -5.29 -14.04
CA GLY A 51 -7.36 -3.94 -13.48
C GLY A 51 -6.01 -3.30 -13.15
N TRP A 52 -4.90 -4.01 -13.41
CA TRP A 52 -3.53 -3.53 -13.25
C TRP A 52 -2.78 -3.56 -14.57
N GLN A 53 -1.78 -2.69 -14.69
CA GLN A 53 -0.88 -2.61 -15.82
C GLN A 53 0.54 -2.27 -15.36
N GLY A 54 1.54 -2.54 -16.19
CA GLY A 54 2.92 -2.14 -15.94
C GLY A 54 3.11 -0.62 -16.08
N LEU A 55 3.94 -0.03 -15.24
CA LEU A 55 4.36 1.36 -15.43
C LEU A 55 5.29 1.44 -16.63
N GLN A 56 5.03 2.40 -17.54
CA GLN A 56 5.92 2.66 -18.68
C GLN A 56 7.28 3.19 -18.23
N ASP A 57 8.34 2.88 -19.00
CA ASP A 57 9.70 3.33 -18.70
C ASP A 57 9.87 4.84 -18.82
N ARG A 58 10.95 5.35 -18.23
CA ARG A 58 11.37 6.73 -18.43
C ARG A 58 11.48 7.08 -19.91
N PRO A 59 11.04 8.27 -20.30
CA PRO A 59 10.52 9.34 -19.43
C PRO A 59 9.01 9.26 -19.15
N ASN A 60 8.32 8.20 -19.58
CA ASN A 60 6.86 8.05 -19.51
C ASN A 60 6.35 7.50 -18.16
N ASP A 61 7.26 7.20 -17.21
CA ASP A 61 6.93 7.03 -15.80
C ASP A 61 6.32 8.32 -15.20
N ASN A 62 6.68 9.49 -15.74
CA ASN A 62 6.04 10.76 -15.43
C ASN A 62 4.60 10.79 -16.00
N PRO A 63 3.55 10.99 -15.16
CA PRO A 63 2.15 10.99 -15.62
C PRO A 63 1.84 11.99 -16.73
N ALA A 64 2.40 13.20 -16.68
CA ALA A 64 2.16 14.22 -17.70
C ALA A 64 2.78 13.85 -19.05
N LYS A 65 4.01 13.31 -19.02
CA LYS A 65 4.68 12.84 -20.24
C LYS A 65 3.96 11.65 -20.86
N ARG A 66 3.54 10.69 -20.04
CA ARG A 66 2.75 9.54 -20.48
C ARG A 66 1.41 9.95 -21.09
N ALA A 67 0.71 10.92 -20.48
CA ALA A 67 -0.55 11.43 -21.01
C ALA A 67 -0.40 12.21 -22.33
N ALA A 68 0.78 12.77 -22.60
CA ALA A 68 1.07 13.52 -23.82
C ALA A 68 1.50 12.64 -25.02
N LEU A 69 1.66 11.33 -24.82
CA LEU A 69 2.06 10.44 -25.90
C LEU A 69 0.96 10.31 -26.97
N PRO A 70 1.32 10.28 -28.26
CA PRO A 70 0.40 9.81 -29.30
C PRO A 70 -0.09 8.39 -28.98
N LEU A 71 -1.37 8.11 -29.29
CA LEU A 71 -2.05 6.88 -28.87
C LEU A 71 -1.30 5.61 -29.32
N ASN A 72 -0.76 5.60 -30.53
CA ASN A 72 0.01 4.46 -31.03
C ASN A 72 1.30 4.24 -30.21
N GLN A 73 2.04 5.31 -29.90
CA GLN A 73 3.25 5.22 -29.08
C GLN A 73 2.91 4.80 -27.64
N TRP A 74 1.83 5.35 -27.09
CA TRP A 74 1.34 4.95 -25.76
C TRP A 74 1.04 3.45 -25.74
N ALA A 75 0.32 2.93 -26.75
CA ALA A 75 -0.04 1.52 -26.84
C ALA A 75 1.21 0.61 -26.93
N ASP A 76 2.17 0.97 -27.79
CA ASP A 76 3.42 0.21 -27.95
C ASP A 76 4.25 0.16 -26.65
N GLN A 77 4.33 1.28 -25.93
CA GLN A 77 5.03 1.34 -24.64
C GLN A 77 4.28 0.54 -23.56
N GLN A 78 2.94 0.58 -23.57
CA GLN A 78 2.13 -0.15 -22.61
C GLN A 78 2.26 -1.67 -22.79
N VAL A 79 2.27 -2.17 -24.02
CA VAL A 79 2.51 -3.60 -24.29
C VAL A 79 3.82 -4.07 -23.66
N LYS A 80 4.91 -3.31 -23.85
CA LYS A 80 6.22 -3.64 -23.28
C LYS A 80 6.21 -3.60 -21.74
N ALA A 81 5.56 -2.59 -21.17
CA ALA A 81 5.44 -2.46 -19.71
C ALA A 81 4.63 -3.63 -19.12
N ASP A 82 3.55 -4.05 -19.78
CA ASP A 82 2.71 -5.16 -19.35
C ASP A 82 3.43 -6.52 -19.47
N GLU A 83 4.30 -6.68 -20.47
CA GLU A 83 5.15 -7.88 -20.59
C GLU A 83 6.12 -7.99 -19.39
N ARG A 84 6.81 -6.90 -19.02
CA ARG A 84 7.68 -6.86 -17.85
C ARG A 84 6.89 -7.08 -16.57
N MET A 85 5.71 -6.47 -16.44
CA MET A 85 4.82 -6.70 -15.31
C MET A 85 4.53 -8.18 -15.11
N ARG A 86 4.14 -8.91 -16.17
CA ARG A 86 3.84 -10.35 -16.11
C ARG A 86 5.05 -11.22 -15.74
N GLN A 87 6.26 -10.75 -16.03
CA GLN A 87 7.51 -11.46 -15.67
C GLN A 87 7.87 -11.27 -14.19
N ASN A 88 7.56 -10.12 -13.60
CA ASN A 88 8.05 -9.70 -12.29
C ASN A 88 6.98 -9.70 -11.20
N TRP A 89 5.70 -9.66 -11.57
CA TRP A 89 4.57 -9.75 -10.66
C TRP A 89 3.80 -11.04 -10.86
N GLN A 90 3.46 -11.70 -9.76
CA GLN A 90 2.69 -12.95 -9.75
C GLN A 90 1.56 -12.86 -8.73
N VAL A 91 0.55 -13.72 -8.88
CA VAL A 91 -0.45 -13.93 -7.86
C VAL A 91 -0.17 -15.26 -7.16
N ARG A 92 0.07 -15.23 -5.85
CA ARG A 92 0.29 -16.40 -5.00
C ARG A 92 -0.51 -16.22 -3.70
N ASP A 93 -1.19 -17.25 -3.26
CA ASP A 93 -1.96 -17.25 -2.01
C ASP A 93 -2.87 -16.01 -1.87
N GLN A 94 -3.57 -15.67 -2.95
CA GLN A 94 -4.46 -14.50 -3.03
C GLN A 94 -3.74 -13.15 -2.79
N ALA A 95 -2.43 -13.08 -2.96
CA ALA A 95 -1.65 -11.85 -2.88
C ALA A 95 -0.96 -11.54 -4.21
N LEU A 96 -0.81 -10.25 -4.53
CA LEU A 96 0.13 -9.76 -5.52
C LEU A 96 1.54 -9.88 -4.94
N VAL A 97 2.43 -10.55 -5.64
CA VAL A 97 3.80 -10.78 -5.21
C VAL A 97 4.76 -10.24 -6.24
N TYR A 98 5.53 -9.25 -5.86
CA TYR A 98 6.71 -8.82 -6.61
C TYR A 98 7.91 -9.71 -6.28
N LEU A 99 8.62 -10.15 -7.31
CA LEU A 99 9.67 -11.17 -7.14
C LEU A 99 11.06 -10.61 -6.77
N GLY A 100 11.19 -9.29 -6.61
CA GLY A 100 12.47 -8.67 -6.29
C GLY A 100 13.43 -8.54 -7.49
N LYS A 101 12.92 -8.44 -8.72
CA LYS A 101 13.72 -8.35 -9.93
C LYS A 101 13.41 -7.07 -10.70
N GLY A 102 14.34 -6.09 -10.70
CA GLY A 102 14.16 -4.86 -11.46
C GLY A 102 13.42 -3.76 -10.69
N PHE A 103 12.69 -2.91 -11.42
CA PHE A 103 11.97 -1.74 -10.92
C PHE A 103 10.63 -1.57 -11.65
N ASP A 104 9.97 -2.66 -11.99
CA ASP A 104 8.74 -2.66 -12.79
C ASP A 104 7.52 -2.46 -11.90
N ASN A 105 7.21 -1.20 -11.60
CA ASN A 105 6.07 -0.83 -10.76
C ASN A 105 4.75 -1.28 -11.40
N LEU A 106 3.79 -1.60 -10.55
CA LEU A 106 2.45 -2.00 -10.93
C LEU A 106 1.50 -0.83 -10.69
N VAL A 107 0.74 -0.42 -11.70
CA VAL A 107 -0.20 0.69 -11.59
C VAL A 107 -1.63 0.26 -11.90
N THR A 108 -2.60 0.92 -11.28
CA THR A 108 -4.01 0.72 -11.65
C THR A 108 -4.26 1.19 -13.07
N ALA A 109 -5.07 0.42 -13.83
CA ALA A 109 -5.48 0.79 -15.19
C ALA A 109 -6.48 1.97 -15.22
N ARG A 110 -6.94 2.43 -14.05
CA ARG A 110 -7.86 3.54 -13.86
C ARG A 110 -7.24 4.58 -12.94
N ASP A 111 -7.55 5.86 -13.19
CA ASP A 111 -7.15 6.99 -12.37
C ASP A 111 -8.19 7.32 -11.29
N TYR A 112 -7.70 7.86 -10.16
CA TYR A 112 -8.47 8.24 -8.99
C TYR A 112 -8.17 9.70 -8.60
N GLY A 113 -9.17 10.41 -8.08
CA GLY A 113 -9.05 11.77 -7.53
C GLY A 113 -8.87 11.76 -6.02
N ASN A 114 -9.90 12.22 -5.29
CA ASN A 114 -9.97 12.07 -3.84
C ASN A 114 -10.36 10.63 -3.49
N PHE A 115 -9.72 10.05 -2.49
CA PHE A 115 -10.02 8.67 -2.12
C PHE A 115 -9.60 8.31 -0.70
N GLU A 116 -10.18 7.24 -0.21
CA GLU A 116 -9.68 6.45 0.90
C GLU A 116 -9.22 5.10 0.35
N LEU A 117 -7.97 4.72 0.64
CA LEU A 117 -7.31 3.50 0.15
C LEU A 117 -6.94 2.62 1.33
N LEU A 118 -7.29 1.35 1.25
CA LEU A 118 -6.82 0.31 2.17
C LEU A 118 -5.89 -0.63 1.41
N VAL A 119 -4.73 -0.93 1.99
CA VAL A 119 -3.75 -1.85 1.40
C VAL A 119 -3.10 -2.66 2.49
N ASP A 120 -3.18 -3.98 2.40
CA ASP A 120 -2.35 -4.86 3.22
C ASP A 120 -1.06 -5.17 2.47
N TRP A 121 0.06 -5.06 3.17
CA TRP A 121 1.39 -5.32 2.62
C TRP A 121 2.26 -6.13 3.60
N LYS A 122 3.22 -6.84 3.05
CA LYS A 122 4.19 -7.64 3.81
C LYS A 122 5.54 -7.58 3.11
N ILE A 123 6.58 -7.19 3.83
CA ILE A 123 7.93 -6.96 3.31
C ILE A 123 8.94 -7.95 3.93
N ALA A 124 10.02 -8.21 3.21
CA ALA A 124 11.16 -8.98 3.69
C ALA A 124 12.11 -8.11 4.53
N GLU A 125 13.06 -8.75 5.19
CA GLU A 125 14.14 -8.08 5.92
C GLU A 125 14.95 -7.17 4.98
N ASN A 126 15.29 -5.96 5.45
CA ASN A 126 15.94 -4.89 4.69
C ASN A 126 15.17 -4.44 3.43
N GLY A 127 13.93 -4.84 3.28
CA GLY A 127 13.13 -4.52 2.10
C GLY A 127 12.77 -3.05 2.00
N ASP A 128 12.55 -2.59 0.76
CA ASP A 128 12.12 -1.24 0.41
C ASP A 128 11.03 -1.32 -0.66
N SER A 129 9.99 -0.51 -0.51
CA SER A 129 8.87 -0.38 -1.43
C SER A 129 8.04 0.86 -1.08
N GLY A 130 6.86 1.00 -1.68
CA GLY A 130 5.94 2.10 -1.37
C GLY A 130 4.70 2.12 -2.22
N LEU A 131 3.83 3.08 -1.93
CA LEU A 131 2.64 3.37 -2.70
C LEU A 131 2.76 4.79 -3.26
N TYR A 132 2.68 4.95 -4.59
CA TYR A 132 2.53 6.28 -5.18
C TYR A 132 1.05 6.61 -5.34
N LEU A 133 0.71 7.82 -4.95
CA LEU A 133 -0.65 8.35 -4.95
C LEU A 133 -0.79 9.35 -6.10
N ARG A 134 -1.52 9.01 -7.15
CA ARG A 134 -1.68 9.83 -8.36
C ARG A 134 -0.33 10.21 -9.02
N GLY A 135 0.65 9.28 -8.96
CA GLY A 135 2.01 9.47 -9.47
C GLY A 135 2.96 10.25 -8.53
N THR A 136 2.46 10.78 -7.41
CA THR A 136 3.25 11.48 -6.38
C THR A 136 2.36 11.82 -5.18
N PRO A 137 2.84 11.87 -3.93
CA PRO A 137 4.12 11.37 -3.44
C PRO A 137 4.09 9.87 -3.17
N GLN A 138 5.21 9.34 -2.68
CA GLN A 138 5.30 7.97 -2.22
C GLN A 138 5.02 7.88 -0.71
N VAL A 139 4.06 7.05 -0.32
CA VAL A 139 3.94 6.53 1.04
C VAL A 139 4.93 5.39 1.19
N GLN A 140 5.97 5.59 1.99
CA GLN A 140 7.11 4.68 2.10
C GLN A 140 6.76 3.39 2.85
N ILE A 141 7.28 2.27 2.35
CA ILE A 141 7.31 0.96 3.01
C ILE A 141 8.76 0.53 3.09
N TRP A 142 9.31 0.33 4.29
CA TRP A 142 10.67 -0.17 4.48
C TRP A 142 10.90 -0.82 5.84
N ASP A 143 11.97 -1.59 5.92
CA ASP A 143 12.45 -2.14 7.18
C ASP A 143 13.55 -1.24 7.74
N LYS A 144 13.15 -0.09 8.31
CA LYS A 144 14.06 0.85 8.97
C LYS A 144 13.52 1.29 10.33
N ALA A 145 14.42 1.82 11.16
CA ALA A 145 14.11 2.18 12.54
C ALA A 145 12.96 3.21 12.67
N GLU A 146 12.85 4.16 11.74
CA GLU A 146 11.81 5.16 11.70
C GLU A 146 10.42 4.61 11.35
N GLY A 147 10.36 3.42 10.75
CA GLY A 147 9.12 2.78 10.34
C GLY A 147 8.55 3.28 9.02
N SER A 148 7.49 2.62 8.55
CA SER A 148 6.80 2.89 7.30
C SER A 148 5.73 3.98 7.44
N GLY A 149 5.26 4.50 6.30
CA GLY A 149 4.16 5.47 6.20
C GLY A 149 4.61 6.90 5.92
N GLY A 150 5.89 7.23 6.08
CA GLY A 150 6.42 8.56 5.74
C GLY A 150 6.26 8.92 4.25
N LEU A 151 6.34 10.20 3.93
CA LEU A 151 6.20 10.72 2.56
C LEU A 151 7.58 10.95 1.96
N TYR A 152 8.07 10.02 1.15
CA TYR A 152 9.45 10.04 0.67
C TYR A 152 9.75 11.25 -0.22
N ASN A 153 8.98 11.53 -1.22
CA ASN A 153 9.27 12.59 -2.21
C ASN A 153 8.70 13.97 -1.84
N ASN A 154 8.23 14.17 -0.63
CA ASN A 154 7.69 15.43 -0.14
C ASN A 154 8.81 16.24 0.52
N LYS A 155 9.41 17.22 -0.18
CA LYS A 155 10.62 17.92 0.26
C LYS A 155 10.34 19.19 1.06
N THR A 156 9.37 19.97 0.63
CA THR A 156 8.96 21.21 1.29
C THR A 156 8.14 20.94 2.54
N ASN A 157 7.30 19.91 2.49
CA ASN A 157 6.51 19.42 3.61
C ASN A 157 6.93 17.98 3.97
N PRO A 158 8.18 17.79 4.40
CA PRO A 158 8.69 16.45 4.68
C PRO A 158 7.88 15.83 5.80
N SER A 159 7.54 14.56 5.65
CA SER A 159 6.83 13.83 6.68
C SER A 159 7.56 12.54 6.99
N LYS A 160 8.10 12.48 8.19
CA LYS A 160 8.46 11.21 8.84
C LYS A 160 7.24 10.67 9.55
N PRO A 161 7.15 9.35 9.77
CA PRO A 161 6.11 8.81 10.62
C PRO A 161 6.14 9.45 12.01
N LEU A 162 4.98 9.85 12.55
CA LEU A 162 4.84 10.38 13.91
C LEU A 162 5.28 9.35 14.97
N LYS A 163 5.20 8.08 14.62
CA LYS A 163 5.65 6.93 15.40
C LYS A 163 5.85 5.72 14.49
N ARG A 164 6.68 4.79 14.92
CA ARG A 164 6.75 3.47 14.30
C ARG A 164 5.49 2.67 14.69
N ALA A 165 4.79 2.14 13.69
CA ALA A 165 3.59 1.35 13.88
C ALA A 165 3.60 0.05 13.06
N ASP A 166 4.76 -0.30 12.49
CA ASP A 166 4.98 -1.54 11.77
C ASP A 166 4.91 -2.75 12.71
N TYR A 167 4.30 -3.84 12.24
CA TYR A 167 4.50 -5.16 12.82
C TYR A 167 5.87 -5.71 12.41
N PHE A 168 6.24 -6.89 12.90
CA PHE A 168 7.53 -7.49 12.57
C PHE A 168 7.65 -7.79 11.07
N VAL A 169 8.89 -7.77 10.60
CA VAL A 169 9.22 -8.18 9.23
C VAL A 169 8.62 -9.56 8.94
N GLY A 170 8.04 -9.71 7.75
CA GLY A 170 7.32 -10.92 7.35
C GLY A 170 5.88 -11.01 7.84
N GLU A 171 5.39 -10.07 8.65
CA GLU A 171 3.99 -9.97 9.02
C GLU A 171 3.21 -9.03 8.11
N TRP A 172 1.89 -9.22 8.05
CA TRP A 172 1.00 -8.37 7.29
C TRP A 172 0.71 -7.06 8.03
N ASN A 173 1.04 -5.94 7.41
CA ASN A 173 0.72 -4.60 7.82
C ASN A 173 -0.45 -4.05 7.00
N ARG A 174 -1.19 -3.07 7.53
CA ARG A 174 -2.28 -2.40 6.82
C ARG A 174 -2.08 -0.91 6.80
N PHE A 175 -2.02 -0.35 5.61
CA PHE A 175 -2.25 1.07 5.41
C PHE A 175 -3.74 1.39 5.24
N ARG A 176 -4.14 2.52 5.79
CA ARG A 176 -5.31 3.30 5.45
C ARG A 176 -4.83 4.69 5.06
N VAL A 177 -5.00 5.05 3.81
CA VAL A 177 -4.55 6.34 3.25
C VAL A 177 -5.78 7.15 2.86
N VAL A 178 -5.89 8.37 3.36
CA VAL A 178 -6.96 9.31 2.97
C VAL A 178 -6.32 10.45 2.21
N MET A 179 -6.69 10.61 0.95
CA MET A 179 -6.21 11.67 0.06
C MET A 179 -7.37 12.59 -0.35
N LEU A 180 -7.27 13.87 0.03
CA LEU A 180 -8.25 14.91 -0.25
C LEU A 180 -7.55 16.13 -0.86
N GLY A 181 -7.85 16.44 -2.12
CA GLY A 181 -7.19 17.50 -2.85
C GLY A 181 -5.68 17.27 -2.91
N ASP A 182 -4.94 18.19 -2.31
CA ASP A 182 -3.48 18.15 -2.21
C ASP A 182 -2.97 17.65 -0.85
N ARG A 183 -3.82 17.00 -0.03
CA ARG A 183 -3.48 16.58 1.34
C ARG A 183 -3.66 15.10 1.55
N VAL A 184 -2.79 14.55 2.40
CA VAL A 184 -2.85 13.13 2.77
C VAL A 184 -2.75 12.92 4.28
N MET A 185 -3.49 11.94 4.76
CA MET A 185 -3.33 11.31 6.08
C MET A 185 -3.01 9.84 5.87
N VAL A 186 -2.06 9.32 6.64
CA VAL A 186 -1.69 7.90 6.60
C VAL A 186 -1.86 7.29 7.98
N PHE A 187 -2.55 6.16 8.01
CA PHE A 187 -2.65 5.29 9.17
C PHE A 187 -1.96 3.97 8.85
N LEU A 188 -1.18 3.48 9.78
CA LEU A 188 -0.53 2.17 9.73
C LEU A 188 -1.00 1.33 10.91
N ASN A 189 -1.58 0.16 10.64
CA ASN A 189 -2.12 -0.75 11.67
C ASN A 189 -3.10 -0.10 12.65
N GLY A 190 -3.87 0.88 12.16
CA GLY A 190 -4.83 1.66 12.95
C GLY A 190 -4.25 2.90 13.62
N GLU A 191 -2.93 3.07 13.62
CA GLU A 191 -2.23 4.20 14.22
C GLU A 191 -2.02 5.32 13.19
N LEU A 192 -2.32 6.57 13.54
CA LEU A 192 -2.07 7.73 12.70
C LEU A 192 -0.56 8.02 12.66
N VAL A 193 0.04 7.90 11.48
CA VAL A 193 1.50 8.05 11.28
C VAL A 193 1.88 9.26 10.43
N VAL A 194 0.97 9.80 9.59
CA VAL A 194 1.20 11.02 8.83
C VAL A 194 0.03 11.96 9.01
N TYR A 195 0.29 13.12 9.61
CA TYR A 195 -0.69 14.16 9.89
C TYR A 195 -0.01 15.46 10.30
N ASP A 196 -0.56 16.60 9.94
CA ASP A 196 -0.04 17.94 10.23
C ASP A 196 -0.75 18.67 11.38
N GLY A 197 -1.64 17.96 12.08
CA GLY A 197 -2.47 18.55 13.15
C GLY A 197 -3.72 19.29 12.66
N LYS A 198 -3.97 19.31 11.33
CA LYS A 198 -5.11 20.04 10.70
C LYS A 198 -5.92 19.12 9.79
N GLN A 199 -5.54 19.02 8.53
CA GLN A 199 -6.30 18.31 7.49
C GLN A 199 -5.46 17.25 6.76
N GLY A 200 -4.27 16.93 7.25
CA GLY A 200 -3.29 16.10 6.60
C GLY A 200 -2.15 16.89 5.98
N VAL A 201 -1.05 16.21 5.69
CA VAL A 201 0.17 16.81 5.16
C VAL A 201 -0.04 17.26 3.72
N ALA A 202 0.33 18.50 3.40
CA ALA A 202 0.29 19.03 2.04
C ALA A 202 1.33 18.32 1.15
N LEU A 203 0.91 17.91 -0.02
CA LEU A 203 1.68 17.16 -1.00
C LEU A 203 2.30 18.07 -2.05
N GLU A 204 3.43 17.63 -2.59
CA GLU A 204 4.16 18.32 -3.64
C GLU A 204 4.11 17.54 -4.93
N ASN A 205 4.10 18.26 -6.06
CA ASN A 205 4.30 17.62 -7.34
C ASN A 205 5.78 17.28 -7.52
N TYR A 206 6.12 16.00 -7.35
CA TYR A 206 7.50 15.50 -7.50
C TYR A 206 8.04 15.70 -8.93
N TRP A 207 7.17 15.55 -9.92
CA TRP A 207 7.55 15.59 -11.34
C TRP A 207 7.74 17.01 -11.86
N GLU A 208 6.94 17.95 -11.34
CA GLU A 208 6.93 19.37 -11.73
C GLU A 208 6.90 20.25 -10.47
N PRO A 209 8.08 20.42 -9.81
CA PRO A 209 8.17 21.21 -8.59
C PRO A 209 7.55 22.62 -8.74
N GLY A 210 6.71 23.00 -7.78
CA GLY A 210 5.99 24.27 -7.79
C GLY A 210 4.72 24.30 -8.64
N LYS A 211 4.38 23.22 -9.34
CA LYS A 211 3.10 23.05 -10.04
C LYS A 211 2.08 22.37 -9.12
N PRO A 212 0.77 22.58 -9.36
CA PRO A 212 -0.26 21.81 -8.69
C PRO A 212 -0.09 20.30 -8.89
N LEU A 213 -0.61 19.52 -7.96
CA LEU A 213 -0.71 18.08 -8.14
C LEU A 213 -1.62 17.74 -9.30
N PHE A 214 -1.39 16.55 -9.88
CA PHE A 214 -2.36 15.98 -10.81
C PHE A 214 -3.69 15.75 -10.07
N PRO A 215 -4.82 16.26 -10.60
CA PRO A 215 -6.12 16.13 -9.92
C PRO A 215 -6.60 14.69 -9.85
N ARG A 216 -6.15 13.86 -10.78
CA ARG A 216 -6.39 12.41 -10.86
C ARG A 216 -5.12 11.71 -11.32
N GLY A 217 -4.98 10.45 -10.94
CA GLY A 217 -3.88 9.59 -11.37
C GLY A 217 -4.01 8.19 -10.81
N SER A 218 -3.15 7.29 -11.28
CA SER A 218 -3.13 5.90 -10.86
C SER A 218 -2.63 5.73 -9.41
N ILE A 219 -3.05 4.64 -8.79
CA ILE A 219 -2.40 4.09 -7.59
C ILE A 219 -1.29 3.17 -8.07
N GLU A 220 -0.09 3.33 -7.50
CA GLU A 220 1.09 2.60 -7.94
C GLU A 220 1.71 1.84 -6.77
N LEU A 221 2.00 0.56 -6.99
CA LEU A 221 2.74 -0.31 -6.08
C LEU A 221 4.20 -0.36 -6.55
N GLN A 222 5.10 0.12 -5.70
CA GLN A 222 6.52 0.21 -6.06
C GLN A 222 7.19 -1.15 -6.05
N ALA A 223 7.94 -1.43 -7.10
CA ALA A 223 8.92 -2.50 -7.22
C ALA A 223 10.32 -1.94 -6.97
N HIS A 224 10.99 -2.36 -5.88
CA HIS A 224 12.30 -1.82 -5.50
C HIS A 224 13.27 -2.93 -5.07
N ARG A 225 13.68 -3.79 -6.02
CA ARG A 225 14.69 -4.87 -5.86
C ARG A 225 14.37 -5.95 -4.81
N ASP A 226 13.44 -5.71 -3.88
CA ASP A 226 13.15 -6.62 -2.78
C ASP A 226 11.75 -7.22 -2.94
N PRO A 227 11.56 -8.50 -2.59
CA PRO A 227 10.24 -9.12 -2.63
C PRO A 227 9.26 -8.41 -1.70
N ILE A 228 8.08 -8.09 -2.22
CA ILE A 228 6.98 -7.55 -1.44
C ILE A 228 5.66 -8.19 -1.85
N HIS A 229 4.75 -8.30 -0.89
CA HIS A 229 3.42 -8.86 -1.09
C HIS A 229 2.37 -7.81 -0.78
N PHE A 230 1.30 -7.76 -1.60
CA PHE A 230 0.14 -6.90 -1.40
C PHE A 230 -1.15 -7.71 -1.51
N LYS A 231 -2.14 -7.40 -0.68
CA LYS A 231 -3.50 -7.93 -0.76
C LYS A 231 -4.50 -6.96 -0.16
N ASN A 232 -5.79 -7.29 -0.21
CA ASN A 232 -6.83 -6.46 0.40
C ASN A 232 -6.75 -5.00 -0.03
N ILE A 233 -6.55 -4.78 -1.35
CA ILE A 233 -6.42 -3.45 -1.93
C ILE A 233 -7.81 -2.96 -2.29
N PHE A 234 -8.31 -1.98 -1.53
CA PHE A 234 -9.65 -1.45 -1.66
C PHE A 234 -9.63 0.07 -1.71
N ILE A 235 -10.45 0.65 -2.55
CA ILE A 235 -10.57 2.10 -2.68
C ILE A 235 -12.03 2.53 -2.51
N ARG A 236 -12.21 3.68 -1.88
CA ARG A 236 -13.46 4.43 -1.85
C ARG A 236 -13.20 5.82 -2.38
N GLU A 237 -13.80 6.19 -3.50
CA GLU A 237 -13.71 7.56 -4.01
C GLU A 237 -14.49 8.49 -3.09
N LEU A 238 -13.93 9.67 -2.85
CA LEU A 238 -14.48 10.71 -1.99
C LEU A 238 -14.89 11.92 -2.85
N PRO A 239 -15.87 12.73 -2.40
CA PRO A 239 -16.28 13.94 -3.10
C PRO A 239 -15.16 14.93 -3.33
#